data_734f43ee8cef3701ea8903a9b8fb255e
#
_entry.id   734f43ee8cef3701ea8903a9b8fb255e
#
_cell.length_a   1.000
_cell.length_b   1.000
_cell.length_c   1.000
_cell.angle_alpha   90.00
_cell.angle_beta   90.00
_cell.angle_gamma   90.00
#
_symmetry.space_group_name_H-M   'P 1'
#
loop_
_entity.id
_entity.type
_entity.pdbx_description
1 polymer ?
#
loop_
_entity_poly.entity_id
_entity_poly.type
_entity_poly.pdbx_seq_one_letter_code
_entity_poly.pdbx_strand_id
1 'polypeptide(L)'
;MLLMLHELSADDRKRFSSFYTQICTRIKTVESVSLGLSAFMVDVNQMSLAMRAATARTLLLVDEFGKGTSAVDGQALLAACLRTLLQAGADCPITLVSTHFHNVRSLVGGGGGDGAAGVAFNTFECQKQANGSILHLYRLKSGSCESSCATAVARAAGIDESAAQRAEEVLACLRGGRAIARNPRVYAEDAYVDAADSFLNLDLDDDPKLAEFFMKLRKMNIC
;
A
#
# COMPACT_ATOMS: atom_id res chain seq x y z
N MET A 1 7.67 -0.25 -12.26
CA MET A 1 8.64 -0.53 -13.34
C MET A 1 8.57 0.63 -14.33
N LEU A 2 9.56 1.51 -14.32
CA LEU A 2 9.65 2.59 -15.31
C LEU A 2 10.35 2.00 -16.52
N LEU A 3 9.63 1.83 -17.63
CA LEU A 3 10.27 1.51 -18.92
C LEU A 3 10.99 2.78 -19.36
N MET A 4 12.31 2.81 -19.20
CA MET A 4 13.12 3.93 -19.68
C MET A 4 13.29 3.81 -21.18
N LEU A 5 12.40 4.46 -21.95
CA LEU A 5 12.41 4.46 -23.41
C LEU A 5 13.73 5.00 -24.01
N HIS A 6 14.52 5.74 -23.23
CA HIS A 6 15.80 6.27 -23.70
C HIS A 6 16.92 5.22 -23.79
N GLU A 7 16.77 4.09 -23.08
CA GLU A 7 17.72 2.96 -23.14
C GLU A 7 17.44 2.01 -24.30
N LEU A 8 16.31 2.19 -25.00
CA LEU A 8 16.00 1.38 -26.16
C LEU A 8 16.87 1.77 -27.37
N SER A 9 17.27 0.78 -28.14
CA SER A 9 17.93 1.02 -29.42
C SER A 9 17.06 1.85 -30.38
N ALA A 10 17.65 2.47 -31.39
CA ALA A 10 16.89 3.24 -32.38
C ALA A 10 15.83 2.38 -33.09
N ASP A 11 16.14 1.10 -33.35
CA ASP A 11 15.21 0.15 -33.96
C ASP A 11 14.08 -0.28 -33.03
N ASP A 12 14.37 -0.49 -31.74
CA ASP A 12 13.34 -0.80 -30.75
C ASP A 12 12.41 0.39 -30.55
N ARG A 13 12.92 1.62 -30.57
CA ARG A 13 12.10 2.86 -30.50
C ARG A 13 11.17 2.97 -31.73
N LYS A 14 11.67 2.66 -32.94
CA LYS A 14 10.83 2.64 -34.13
C LYS A 14 9.75 1.58 -34.07
N ARG A 15 10.09 0.37 -33.63
CA ARG A 15 9.10 -0.71 -33.40
C ARG A 15 8.05 -0.29 -32.39
N PHE A 16 8.47 0.26 -31.27
CA PHE A 16 7.55 0.74 -30.24
C PHE A 16 6.58 1.80 -30.77
N SER A 17 7.09 2.82 -31.51
CA SER A 17 6.27 3.89 -32.09
C SER A 17 5.39 3.40 -33.25
N SER A 18 5.69 2.26 -33.86
CA SER A 18 4.81 1.65 -34.89
C SER A 18 3.57 0.99 -34.26
N PHE A 19 3.64 0.54 -33.00
CA PHE A 19 2.52 -0.09 -32.28
C PHE A 19 1.66 0.91 -31.55
N TYR A 20 2.27 1.90 -30.88
CA TYR A 20 1.56 2.84 -30.02
C TYR A 20 1.51 4.23 -30.63
N THR A 21 0.34 4.84 -30.62
CA THR A 21 0.15 6.24 -31.03
C THR A 21 0.20 7.20 -29.85
N GLN A 22 -0.02 6.68 -28.65
CA GLN A 22 0.02 7.48 -27.42
C GLN A 22 0.41 6.65 -26.20
N ILE A 23 0.96 7.32 -25.21
CA ILE A 23 1.23 6.78 -23.87
C ILE A 23 0.42 7.60 -22.89
N CYS A 24 -0.46 6.96 -22.15
CA CYS A 24 -1.19 7.57 -21.06
C CYS A 24 -0.59 7.09 -19.74
N THR A 25 -0.35 8.00 -18.81
CA THR A 25 0.25 7.65 -17.52
C THR A 25 -0.63 8.12 -16.36
N ARG A 26 -0.76 7.26 -15.36
CA ARG A 26 -1.23 7.59 -14.04
C ARG A 26 -0.16 7.10 -13.05
N ILE A 27 0.92 7.87 -12.88
CA ILE A 27 2.10 7.43 -12.11
C ILE A 27 2.30 8.29 -10.85
N LYS A 28 2.00 9.58 -10.89
CA LYS A 28 2.30 10.49 -9.80
C LYS A 28 1.07 11.25 -9.36
N THR A 29 0.75 11.15 -8.06
CA THR A 29 -0.21 12.01 -7.40
C THR A 29 0.55 13.11 -6.66
N VAL A 30 0.36 14.36 -7.07
CA VAL A 30 0.87 15.52 -6.36
C VAL A 30 -0.33 16.20 -5.72
N GLU A 31 -0.30 16.34 -4.41
CA GLU A 31 -1.29 17.15 -3.72
C GLU A 31 -1.15 18.60 -4.18
N SER A 32 -2.25 19.19 -4.62
CA SER A 32 -2.28 20.57 -5.03
C SER A 32 -3.23 21.34 -4.11
N VAL A 33 -2.66 21.88 -3.05
CA VAL A 33 -3.39 22.75 -2.11
C VAL A 33 -3.98 23.98 -2.84
N SER A 34 -3.29 24.47 -3.86
CA SER A 34 -3.72 25.63 -4.65
C SER A 34 -4.96 25.36 -5.51
N LEU A 35 -5.25 24.09 -5.85
CA LEU A 35 -6.42 23.72 -6.63
C LEU A 35 -7.59 23.21 -5.76
N GLY A 36 -7.42 23.09 -4.44
CA GLY A 36 -8.43 22.56 -3.53
C GLY A 36 -8.83 21.11 -3.82
N LEU A 37 -7.99 20.36 -4.54
CA LEU A 37 -8.24 18.97 -4.89
C LEU A 37 -7.47 18.05 -3.95
N SER A 38 -8.16 17.05 -3.39
CA SER A 38 -7.49 15.98 -2.64
C SER A 38 -6.63 15.14 -3.59
N ALA A 39 -5.58 14.50 -3.05
CA ALA A 39 -4.75 13.57 -3.79
C ALA A 39 -5.58 12.50 -4.51
N PHE A 40 -6.62 11.99 -3.85
CA PHE A 40 -7.54 11.01 -4.42
C PHE A 40 -8.34 11.56 -5.61
N MET A 41 -8.82 12.82 -5.55
CA MET A 41 -9.54 13.44 -6.66
C MET A 41 -8.64 13.62 -7.88
N VAL A 42 -7.37 14.01 -7.68
CA VAL A 42 -6.38 14.10 -8.75
C VAL A 42 -6.15 12.73 -9.39
N ASP A 43 -6.03 11.68 -8.55
CA ASP A 43 -5.86 10.31 -8.95
C ASP A 43 -7.01 9.82 -9.86
N VAL A 44 -8.24 10.00 -9.41
CA VAL A 44 -9.44 9.61 -10.16
C VAL A 44 -9.57 10.39 -11.47
N ASN A 45 -9.28 11.70 -11.47
CA ASN A 45 -9.31 12.52 -12.67
C ASN A 45 -8.29 12.04 -13.72
N GLN A 46 -7.06 11.75 -13.31
CA GLN A 46 -6.03 11.22 -14.23
C GLN A 46 -6.46 9.87 -14.83
N MET A 47 -6.98 8.96 -14.01
CA MET A 47 -7.48 7.67 -14.49
C MET A 47 -8.67 7.83 -15.45
N SER A 48 -9.61 8.71 -15.12
CA SER A 48 -10.76 9.01 -15.97
C SER A 48 -10.35 9.58 -17.33
N LEU A 49 -9.39 10.50 -17.37
CA LEU A 49 -8.86 11.07 -18.62
C LEU A 49 -8.14 9.99 -19.45
N ALA A 50 -7.31 9.18 -18.80
CA ALA A 50 -6.58 8.11 -19.45
C ALA A 50 -7.53 7.08 -20.07
N MET A 51 -8.55 6.64 -19.33
CA MET A 51 -9.55 5.67 -19.84
C MET A 51 -10.36 6.23 -21.02
N ARG A 52 -10.71 7.51 -21.00
CA ARG A 52 -11.47 8.15 -22.10
C ARG A 52 -10.64 8.37 -23.35
N ALA A 53 -9.34 8.60 -23.20
CA ALA A 53 -8.42 8.81 -24.31
C ALA A 53 -7.85 7.50 -24.89
N ALA A 54 -7.99 6.39 -24.15
CA ALA A 54 -7.40 5.11 -24.54
C ALA A 54 -8.03 4.52 -25.79
N THR A 55 -7.17 3.95 -26.64
CA THR A 55 -7.52 3.20 -27.85
C THR A 55 -6.70 1.91 -27.88
N ALA A 56 -6.98 0.99 -28.80
CA ALA A 56 -6.19 -0.23 -29.02
C ALA A 56 -4.68 0.04 -29.20
N ARG A 57 -4.30 1.26 -29.62
CA ARG A 57 -2.91 1.68 -29.82
C ARG A 57 -2.38 2.57 -28.71
N THR A 58 -2.97 2.48 -27.52
CA THR A 58 -2.51 3.19 -26.33
C THR A 58 -1.70 2.23 -25.45
N LEU A 59 -0.57 2.72 -24.93
CA LEU A 59 0.08 2.13 -23.76
C LEU A 59 -0.36 2.90 -22.53
N LEU A 60 -1.09 2.25 -21.62
CA LEU A 60 -1.55 2.82 -20.37
C LEU A 60 -0.66 2.32 -19.22
N LEU A 61 -0.05 3.24 -18.49
CA LEU A 61 0.79 2.96 -17.33
C LEU A 61 0.08 3.46 -16.06
N VAL A 62 -0.28 2.54 -15.17
CA VAL A 62 -1.00 2.83 -13.92
C VAL A 62 -0.14 2.38 -12.73
N ASP A 63 0.19 3.31 -11.85
CA ASP A 63 1.01 3.02 -10.69
C ASP A 63 0.25 3.34 -9.40
N GLU A 64 -0.03 2.30 -8.59
CA GLU A 64 -0.71 2.36 -7.29
C GLU A 64 -2.02 3.18 -7.26
N PHE A 65 -2.85 3.06 -8.29
CA PHE A 65 -4.15 3.74 -8.32
C PHE A 65 -5.04 3.34 -7.14
N GLY A 66 -5.70 4.33 -6.55
CA GLY A 66 -6.63 4.12 -5.43
C GLY A 66 -5.97 4.14 -4.05
N LYS A 67 -4.68 4.49 -3.94
CA LYS A 67 -3.96 4.59 -2.66
C LYS A 67 -4.46 5.73 -1.77
N GLY A 68 -5.07 6.76 -2.35
CA GLY A 68 -5.53 7.96 -1.65
C GLY A 68 -6.88 7.82 -0.94
N THR A 69 -7.47 6.61 -0.86
CA THR A 69 -8.73 6.32 -0.18
C THR A 69 -8.63 5.07 0.69
N SER A 70 -9.76 4.56 1.21
CA SER A 70 -9.76 3.30 1.94
C SER A 70 -9.28 2.15 1.04
N ALA A 71 -8.60 1.15 1.61
CA ALA A 71 -8.08 0.02 0.83
C ALA A 71 -9.20 -0.75 0.11
N VAL A 72 -10.39 -0.82 0.69
CA VAL A 72 -11.56 -1.50 0.09
C VAL A 72 -12.07 -0.73 -1.12
N ASP A 73 -12.24 0.58 -0.98
CA ASP A 73 -12.74 1.44 -2.06
C ASP A 73 -11.72 1.54 -3.21
N GLY A 74 -10.45 1.74 -2.88
CA GLY A 74 -9.37 1.81 -3.88
C GLY A 74 -9.26 0.52 -4.70
N GLN A 75 -9.32 -0.63 -4.03
CA GLN A 75 -9.31 -1.94 -4.68
C GLN A 75 -10.53 -2.16 -5.57
N ALA A 76 -11.73 -1.79 -5.11
CA ALA A 76 -12.96 -1.93 -5.88
C ALA A 76 -12.93 -1.04 -7.14
N LEU A 77 -12.48 0.21 -7.01
CA LEU A 77 -12.32 1.13 -8.13
C LEU A 77 -11.29 0.63 -9.14
N LEU A 78 -10.13 0.17 -8.70
CA LEU A 78 -9.10 -0.38 -9.60
C LEU A 78 -9.66 -1.58 -10.37
N ALA A 79 -10.31 -2.52 -9.67
CA ALA A 79 -10.89 -3.69 -10.29
C ALA A 79 -11.98 -3.33 -11.33
N ALA A 80 -12.84 -2.35 -11.01
CA ALA A 80 -13.87 -1.85 -11.93
C ALA A 80 -13.26 -1.21 -13.17
N CYS A 81 -12.25 -0.35 -13.02
CA CYS A 81 -11.54 0.27 -14.14
C CYS A 81 -10.90 -0.79 -15.05
N LEU A 82 -10.20 -1.77 -14.49
CA LEU A 82 -9.58 -2.84 -15.26
C LEU A 82 -10.61 -3.69 -16.00
N ARG A 83 -11.72 -4.04 -15.36
CA ARG A 83 -12.80 -4.77 -16.03
C ARG A 83 -13.42 -3.97 -17.19
N THR A 84 -13.62 -2.67 -17.00
CA THR A 84 -14.11 -1.80 -18.07
C THR A 84 -13.15 -1.76 -19.26
N LEU A 85 -11.84 -1.67 -19.02
CA LEU A 85 -10.84 -1.72 -20.09
C LEU A 85 -10.87 -3.08 -20.82
N LEU A 86 -10.95 -4.19 -20.09
CA LEU A 86 -11.02 -5.53 -20.67
C LEU A 86 -12.28 -5.75 -21.52
N GLN A 87 -13.41 -5.13 -21.14
CA GLN A 87 -14.66 -5.21 -21.91
C GLN A 87 -14.57 -4.55 -23.28
N ALA A 88 -13.59 -3.68 -23.52
CA ALA A 88 -13.35 -3.10 -24.84
C ALA A 88 -12.85 -4.14 -25.88
N GLY A 89 -12.49 -5.34 -25.47
CA GLY A 89 -12.12 -6.43 -26.37
C GLY A 89 -10.93 -6.08 -27.26
N ALA A 90 -11.14 -6.02 -28.57
CA ALA A 90 -10.10 -5.66 -29.54
C ALA A 90 -9.59 -4.21 -29.41
N ASP A 91 -10.39 -3.33 -28.83
CA ASP A 91 -10.04 -1.92 -28.59
C ASP A 91 -9.38 -1.71 -27.20
N CYS A 92 -9.17 -2.77 -26.42
CA CYS A 92 -8.51 -2.71 -25.12
C CYS A 92 -7.06 -2.19 -25.28
N PRO A 93 -6.67 -1.12 -24.55
CA PRO A 93 -5.29 -0.66 -24.55
C PRO A 93 -4.36 -1.68 -23.88
N ILE A 94 -3.09 -1.71 -24.26
CA ILE A 94 -2.10 -2.43 -23.49
C ILE A 94 -1.85 -1.67 -22.19
N THR A 95 -2.16 -2.32 -21.08
CA THR A 95 -2.15 -1.69 -19.76
C THR A 95 -1.16 -2.39 -18.85
N LEU A 96 -0.22 -1.62 -18.27
CA LEU A 96 0.69 -2.08 -17.23
C LEU A 96 0.26 -1.45 -15.91
N VAL A 97 -0.01 -2.29 -14.92
CA VAL A 97 -0.50 -1.85 -13.61
C VAL A 97 0.43 -2.35 -12.52
N SER A 98 0.94 -1.44 -11.69
CA SER A 98 1.51 -1.79 -10.39
C SER A 98 0.47 -1.54 -9.30
N THR A 99 0.35 -2.45 -8.36
CA THR A 99 -0.59 -2.33 -7.24
C THR A 99 -0.14 -3.14 -6.03
N HIS A 100 -0.47 -2.65 -4.85
CA HIS A 100 -0.34 -3.38 -3.58
C HIS A 100 -1.65 -4.08 -3.17
N PHE A 101 -2.71 -3.95 -3.95
CA PHE A 101 -3.99 -4.62 -3.68
C PHE A 101 -3.95 -6.08 -4.14
N HIS A 102 -3.61 -6.99 -3.23
CA HIS A 102 -3.45 -8.42 -3.54
C HIS A 102 -4.73 -9.09 -4.05
N ASN A 103 -5.90 -8.64 -3.59
CA ASN A 103 -7.19 -9.24 -3.97
C ASN A 103 -7.69 -8.80 -5.36
N VAL A 104 -7.05 -7.85 -6.02
CA VAL A 104 -7.46 -7.41 -7.37
C VAL A 104 -7.48 -8.59 -8.35
N ARG A 105 -6.57 -9.56 -8.18
CA ARG A 105 -6.55 -10.78 -8.99
C ARG A 105 -7.91 -11.51 -8.98
N SER A 106 -8.49 -11.74 -7.82
CA SER A 106 -9.78 -12.43 -7.69
C SER A 106 -10.94 -11.59 -8.21
N LEU A 107 -10.85 -10.24 -8.11
CA LEU A 107 -11.90 -9.33 -8.56
C LEU A 107 -11.92 -9.14 -10.07
N VAL A 108 -10.77 -9.20 -10.75
CA VAL A 108 -10.64 -9.03 -12.19
C VAL A 108 -10.76 -10.37 -12.91
N GLY A 109 -10.26 -11.45 -12.30
CA GLY A 109 -10.11 -12.76 -12.93
C GLY A 109 -11.39 -13.60 -13.05
N GLY A 110 -12.56 -13.19 -12.54
CA GLY A 110 -13.84 -13.91 -12.68
C GLY A 110 -13.75 -15.41 -12.40
N GLY A 111 -13.79 -15.81 -11.13
CA GLY A 111 -14.10 -17.15 -10.63
C GLY A 111 -13.52 -18.37 -11.36
N GLY A 112 -12.31 -18.81 -11.02
CA GLY A 112 -11.95 -20.22 -11.19
C GLY A 112 -10.92 -20.59 -12.25
N GLY A 113 -10.01 -19.71 -12.61
CA GLY A 113 -8.89 -20.08 -13.49
C GLY A 113 -7.72 -19.11 -13.36
N ASP A 114 -6.56 -19.45 -13.91
CA ASP A 114 -5.30 -18.70 -13.82
C ASP A 114 -5.28 -17.31 -14.51
N GLY A 115 -6.36 -16.56 -14.44
CA GLY A 115 -6.49 -15.19 -14.93
C GLY A 115 -7.69 -15.00 -15.85
N ALA A 116 -8.26 -13.79 -15.88
CA ALA A 116 -9.18 -13.40 -16.93
C ALA A 116 -8.43 -13.44 -18.27
N ALA A 117 -9.10 -13.83 -19.35
CA ALA A 117 -8.50 -13.78 -20.68
C ALA A 117 -7.92 -12.39 -20.94
N GLY A 118 -6.64 -12.32 -21.28
CA GLY A 118 -5.92 -11.07 -21.54
C GLY A 118 -5.24 -10.42 -20.33
N VAL A 119 -5.23 -11.03 -19.13
CA VAL A 119 -4.56 -10.51 -17.94
C VAL A 119 -3.44 -11.43 -17.50
N ALA A 120 -2.22 -10.90 -17.41
CA ALA A 120 -1.07 -11.59 -16.82
C ALA A 120 -0.72 -10.96 -15.47
N PHE A 121 -0.59 -11.80 -14.46
CA PHE A 121 -0.14 -11.39 -13.12
C PHE A 121 1.34 -11.72 -12.93
N ASN A 122 2.08 -10.74 -12.49
CA ASN A 122 3.50 -10.86 -12.23
C ASN A 122 3.85 -10.28 -10.87
N THR A 123 4.87 -10.83 -10.25
CA THR A 123 5.45 -10.33 -9.00
C THR A 123 6.95 -10.15 -9.13
N PHE A 124 7.54 -9.31 -8.29
CA PHE A 124 9.00 -9.23 -8.18
C PHE A 124 9.52 -10.37 -7.33
N GLU A 125 10.58 -10.99 -7.81
CA GLU A 125 11.25 -12.06 -7.09
C GLU A 125 12.02 -11.50 -5.90
N CYS A 126 11.79 -12.10 -4.73
CA CYS A 126 12.54 -11.80 -3.51
C CYS A 126 13.07 -13.09 -2.90
N GLN A 127 14.22 -13.00 -2.26
CA GLN A 127 14.85 -14.10 -1.53
C GLN A 127 14.95 -13.74 -0.06
N LYS A 128 14.37 -14.59 0.80
CA LYS A 128 14.55 -14.48 2.25
C LYS A 128 15.92 -15.03 2.63
N GLN A 129 16.72 -14.19 3.27
CA GLN A 129 18.07 -14.56 3.76
C GLN A 129 17.98 -15.24 5.14
N ALA A 130 19.04 -15.94 5.52
CA ALA A 130 19.13 -16.64 6.81
C ALA A 130 18.99 -15.72 8.03
N ASN A 131 19.39 -14.47 7.90
CA ASN A 131 19.25 -13.41 8.93
C ASN A 131 17.84 -12.79 8.99
N GLY A 132 16.87 -13.30 8.20
CA GLY A 132 15.51 -12.77 8.13
C GLY A 132 15.34 -11.56 7.22
N SER A 133 16.41 -11.00 6.66
CA SER A 133 16.31 -9.91 5.69
C SER A 133 15.80 -10.39 4.33
N ILE A 134 15.32 -9.45 3.52
CA ILE A 134 14.80 -9.74 2.19
C ILE A 134 15.71 -9.10 1.14
N LEU A 135 16.20 -9.92 0.23
CA LEU A 135 16.92 -9.49 -0.94
C LEU A 135 15.94 -9.36 -2.12
N HIS A 136 15.78 -8.15 -2.64
CA HIS A 136 14.99 -7.89 -3.84
C HIS A 136 15.87 -8.15 -5.08
N LEU A 137 15.44 -9.10 -5.93
CA LEU A 137 16.21 -9.47 -7.13
C LEU A 137 15.85 -8.63 -8.36
N TYR A 138 14.83 -7.78 -8.26
CA TYR A 138 14.34 -6.91 -9.35
C TYR A 138 14.01 -7.68 -10.65
N ARG A 139 13.62 -8.94 -10.53
CA ARG A 139 13.19 -9.79 -11.64
C ARG A 139 11.70 -10.02 -11.58
N LEU A 140 11.02 -9.88 -12.72
CA LEU A 140 9.62 -10.25 -12.83
C LEU A 140 9.50 -11.76 -12.99
N LYS A 141 8.57 -12.33 -12.23
CA LYS A 141 8.18 -13.74 -12.29
C LYS A 141 6.66 -13.82 -12.38
N SER A 142 6.15 -14.75 -13.16
CA SER A 142 4.71 -15.02 -13.25
C SER A 142 4.16 -15.44 -11.90
N GLY A 143 2.98 -14.94 -11.57
CA GLY A 143 2.28 -15.21 -10.31
C GLY A 143 1.94 -13.95 -9.52
N SER A 144 1.45 -14.14 -8.30
CA SER A 144 1.10 -13.07 -7.35
C SER A 144 1.91 -13.20 -6.07
N CYS A 145 2.13 -12.09 -5.40
CA CYS A 145 2.66 -12.06 -4.05
C CYS A 145 1.49 -12.06 -3.06
N GLU A 146 1.47 -12.99 -2.13
CA GLU A 146 0.40 -13.09 -1.12
C GLU A 146 0.68 -12.25 0.13
N SER A 147 1.88 -11.73 0.26
CA SER A 147 2.33 -11.04 1.48
C SER A 147 3.27 -9.89 1.16
N SER A 148 2.96 -8.73 1.69
CA SER A 148 3.94 -7.65 1.79
C SER A 148 4.98 -8.04 2.85
N CYS A 149 6.26 -7.82 2.58
CA CYS A 149 7.34 -8.05 3.54
C CYS A 149 7.51 -6.87 4.51
N ALA A 150 6.41 -6.19 4.85
CA ALA A 150 6.42 -4.91 5.57
C ALA A 150 7.15 -4.99 6.92
N THR A 151 6.94 -6.05 7.70
CA THR A 151 7.61 -6.22 9.00
C THR A 151 9.12 -6.44 8.88
N ALA A 152 9.55 -7.18 7.84
CA ALA A 152 10.98 -7.35 7.58
C ALA A 152 11.64 -6.05 7.12
N VAL A 153 10.95 -5.26 6.29
CA VAL A 153 11.40 -3.92 5.88
C VAL A 153 11.44 -2.97 7.08
N ALA A 154 10.44 -3.03 7.96
CA ALA A 154 10.39 -2.23 9.18
C ALA A 154 11.59 -2.50 10.09
N ARG A 155 11.94 -3.78 10.31
CA ARG A 155 13.15 -4.17 11.04
C ARG A 155 14.41 -3.62 10.39
N ALA A 156 14.53 -3.77 9.08
CA ALA A 156 15.67 -3.24 8.34
C ALA A 156 15.78 -1.71 8.41
N ALA A 157 14.68 -1.00 8.56
CA ALA A 157 14.61 0.43 8.78
C ALA A 157 14.86 0.87 10.24
N GLY A 158 15.06 -0.09 11.17
CA GLY A 158 15.39 0.19 12.57
C GLY A 158 14.18 0.38 13.49
N ILE A 159 12.99 -0.10 13.11
CA ILE A 159 11.85 -0.18 14.03
C ILE A 159 12.18 -1.19 15.14
N ASP A 160 11.82 -0.81 16.36
CA ASP A 160 12.05 -1.65 17.54
C ASP A 160 11.49 -3.06 17.35
N GLU A 161 12.27 -4.07 17.78
CA GLU A 161 11.91 -5.48 17.59
C GLU A 161 10.59 -5.84 18.28
N SER A 162 10.29 -5.25 19.42
CA SER A 162 9.03 -5.49 20.13
C SER A 162 7.83 -4.97 19.35
N ALA A 163 7.96 -3.83 18.70
CA ALA A 163 6.93 -3.26 17.82
C ALA A 163 6.76 -4.10 16.53
N ALA A 164 7.87 -4.54 15.92
CA ALA A 164 7.83 -5.39 14.73
C ALA A 164 7.18 -6.76 15.03
N GLN A 165 7.52 -7.37 16.17
CA GLN A 165 6.93 -8.63 16.62
C GLN A 165 5.43 -8.47 16.90
N ARG A 166 5.04 -7.38 17.57
CA ARG A 166 3.63 -7.08 17.81
C ARG A 166 2.85 -6.89 16.51
N ALA A 167 3.45 -6.22 15.52
CA ALA A 167 2.84 -6.08 14.19
C ALA A 167 2.60 -7.42 13.49
N GLU A 168 3.52 -8.38 13.63
CA GLU A 168 3.35 -9.74 13.11
C GLU A 168 2.21 -10.50 13.79
N GLU A 169 2.11 -10.41 15.13
CA GLU A 169 1.01 -11.01 15.90
C GLU A 169 -0.35 -10.45 15.45
N VAL A 170 -0.45 -9.12 15.36
CA VAL A 170 -1.67 -8.43 14.89
C VAL A 170 -2.02 -8.85 13.47
N LEU A 171 -1.03 -8.88 12.57
CA LEU A 171 -1.22 -9.30 11.18
C LEU A 171 -1.72 -10.75 11.09
N ALA A 172 -1.18 -11.66 11.91
CA ALA A 172 -1.63 -13.04 11.97
C ALA A 172 -3.08 -13.16 12.47
N CYS A 173 -3.48 -12.34 13.44
CA CYS A 173 -4.85 -12.28 13.92
C CYS A 173 -5.81 -11.75 12.84
N LEU A 174 -5.45 -10.65 12.17
CA LEU A 174 -6.26 -10.06 11.10
C LEU A 174 -6.47 -11.03 9.93
N ARG A 175 -5.40 -11.71 9.49
CA ARG A 175 -5.48 -12.72 8.41
C ARG A 175 -6.31 -13.93 8.80
N GLY A 176 -6.26 -14.31 10.07
CA GLY A 176 -7.02 -15.45 10.60
C GLY A 176 -8.43 -15.11 11.06
N GLY A 177 -8.89 -13.86 10.90
CA GLY A 177 -10.21 -13.41 11.41
C GLY A 177 -10.36 -13.55 12.92
N ARG A 178 -9.23 -13.52 13.67
CA ARG A 178 -9.20 -13.69 15.12
C ARG A 178 -9.19 -12.34 15.83
N ALA A 179 -9.79 -12.29 17.01
CA ALA A 179 -9.71 -11.10 17.87
C ALA A 179 -8.25 -10.79 18.25
N ILE A 180 -7.91 -9.52 18.22
CA ILE A 180 -6.59 -9.03 18.63
C ILE A 180 -6.61 -8.91 20.16
N ALA A 181 -5.81 -9.71 20.85
CA ALA A 181 -5.66 -9.61 22.28
C ALA A 181 -4.95 -8.29 22.67
N ARG A 182 -5.43 -7.62 23.71
CA ARG A 182 -4.72 -6.48 24.31
C ARG A 182 -3.34 -6.94 24.78
N ASN A 183 -2.34 -6.11 24.60
CA ASN A 183 -1.02 -6.41 25.15
C ASN A 183 -1.05 -6.10 26.66
N PRO A 184 -0.96 -7.11 27.54
CA PRO A 184 -1.04 -6.89 28.99
C PRO A 184 0.14 -6.06 29.53
N ARG A 185 1.22 -5.89 28.77
CA ARG A 185 2.37 -5.07 29.17
C ARG A 185 2.17 -3.57 29.04
N VAL A 186 1.17 -3.13 28.25
CA VAL A 186 0.95 -1.70 27.98
C VAL A 186 -0.12 -1.10 28.90
N TYR A 187 -0.97 -1.95 29.49
CA TYR A 187 -2.06 -1.50 30.33
C TYR A 187 -2.10 -2.37 31.60
N ALA A 188 -1.30 -2.02 32.58
CA ALA A 188 -1.70 -2.27 33.96
C ALA A 188 -2.92 -1.34 34.21
N GLU A 189 -4.14 -1.81 33.89
CA GLU A 189 -5.36 -0.99 34.03
C GLU A 189 -5.41 -0.31 35.40
N ASP A 190 -5.04 -1.00 36.47
CA ASP A 190 -4.98 -0.48 37.80
C ASP A 190 -3.98 0.69 37.98
N ALA A 191 -2.81 0.61 37.33
CA ALA A 191 -1.81 1.67 37.42
C ALA A 191 -2.22 2.96 36.68
N TYR A 192 -2.97 2.84 35.60
CA TYR A 192 -3.51 4.02 34.90
C TYR A 192 -4.71 4.63 35.60
N VAL A 193 -5.58 3.79 36.20
CA VAL A 193 -6.69 4.26 37.02
C VAL A 193 -6.15 5.00 38.23
N ASP A 194 -5.18 4.41 38.94
CA ASP A 194 -4.52 5.04 40.10
C ASP A 194 -3.82 6.36 39.73
N ALA A 195 -3.19 6.39 38.54
CA ALA A 195 -2.54 7.61 38.03
C ALA A 195 -3.57 8.70 37.69
N ALA A 196 -4.69 8.31 37.04
CA ALA A 196 -5.77 9.23 36.70
C ALA A 196 -6.45 9.78 37.93
N ASP A 197 -6.75 8.94 38.94
CA ASP A 197 -7.33 9.37 40.22
C ASP A 197 -6.35 10.26 41.00
N SER A 198 -5.07 9.96 40.97
CA SER A 198 -4.05 10.80 41.60
C SER A 198 -3.95 12.16 40.91
N PHE A 199 -4.10 12.23 39.57
CA PHE A 199 -4.09 13.48 38.80
C PHE A 199 -5.34 14.34 39.09
N LEU A 200 -6.52 13.72 39.16
CA LEU A 200 -7.78 14.41 39.42
C LEU A 200 -7.82 15.08 40.81
N ASN A 201 -7.06 14.52 41.76
CA ASN A 201 -6.97 15.03 43.13
C ASN A 201 -5.71 15.89 43.37
N LEU A 202 -4.92 16.15 42.31
CA LEU A 202 -3.70 16.94 42.41
C LEU A 202 -4.02 18.43 42.44
N ASP A 203 -3.43 19.14 43.38
CA ASP A 203 -3.42 20.61 43.38
C ASP A 203 -2.42 21.06 42.31
N LEU A 204 -2.93 21.62 41.21
CA LEU A 204 -2.12 22.06 40.09
C LEU A 204 -1.30 23.32 40.35
N ASP A 205 -1.59 24.02 41.43
CA ASP A 205 -0.84 25.22 41.89
C ASP A 205 0.31 24.85 42.84
N ASP A 206 0.42 23.57 43.23
CA ASP A 206 1.49 23.03 44.10
C ASP A 206 2.62 22.43 43.24
N ASP A 207 3.56 23.23 42.79
CA ASP A 207 4.70 22.82 41.97
C ASP A 207 5.47 21.59 42.50
N PRO A 208 5.81 21.46 43.81
CA PRO A 208 6.43 20.29 44.40
C PRO A 208 5.63 19.00 44.20
N LYS A 209 4.32 19.03 44.44
CA LYS A 209 3.46 17.86 44.26
C LYS A 209 3.31 17.48 42.80
N LEU A 210 3.24 18.47 41.94
CA LEU A 210 3.21 18.27 40.47
C LEU A 210 4.48 17.56 39.99
N ALA A 211 5.66 18.01 40.47
CA ALA A 211 6.94 17.40 40.11
C ALA A 211 7.04 15.95 40.63
N GLU A 212 6.56 15.69 41.88
CA GLU A 212 6.53 14.33 42.43
C GLU A 212 5.60 13.41 41.63
N PHE A 213 4.43 13.89 41.24
CA PHE A 213 3.50 13.15 40.37
C PHE A 213 4.14 12.75 39.04
N PHE A 214 4.81 13.67 38.34
CA PHE A 214 5.50 13.35 37.07
C PHE A 214 6.67 12.40 37.28
N MET A 215 7.41 12.50 38.35
CA MET A 215 8.46 11.51 38.68
C MET A 215 7.87 10.12 38.92
N LYS A 216 6.71 10.03 39.53
CA LYS A 216 6.00 8.75 39.74
C LYS A 216 5.54 8.15 38.44
N LEU A 217 4.96 8.95 37.51
CA LEU A 217 4.56 8.50 36.17
C LEU A 217 5.74 7.96 35.35
N ARG A 218 6.89 8.63 35.38
CA ARG A 218 8.11 8.15 34.71
C ARG A 218 8.60 6.80 35.23
N LYS A 219 8.54 6.58 36.57
CA LYS A 219 8.90 5.28 37.16
C LYS A 219 7.95 4.15 36.77
N MET A 220 6.68 4.49 36.47
CA MET A 220 5.67 3.53 36.01
C MET A 220 5.72 3.24 34.52
N ASN A 221 6.68 3.83 33.76
CA ASN A 221 6.77 3.74 32.28
C ASN A 221 5.48 4.19 31.58
N ILE A 222 4.78 5.18 32.12
CA ILE A 222 3.54 5.76 31.58
C ILE A 222 3.84 6.97 30.67
N CYS A 223 5.08 7.47 30.67
CA CYS A 223 5.56 8.55 29.79
C CYS A 223 6.86 8.15 29.13
#